data_d5a1040667f320e9f0bb8564131e8ca5
#
_entry.id   d5a1040667f320e9f0bb8564131e8ca5
#
_cell.length_a   1.000
_cell.length_b   1.000
_cell.length_c   1.000
_cell.angle_alpha   90.00
_cell.angle_beta   90.00
_cell.angle_gamma   90.00
#
_symmetry.space_group_name_H-M   'P 1'
#
loop_
_entity.id
_entity.type
_entity.pdbx_description
1 polymer ?
#
loop_
_entity_poly.entity_id
_entity_poly.type
_entity_poly.pdbx_seq_one_letter_code
_entity_poly.pdbx_strand_id
1 'polypeptide(L)'
;MVADIARQTRAAWLSAVSAERLRDEVADALDDASKALAQSKEAGGRGLVKPLDALRYQRDLLNMVRQLETLEDELVKSKAKLATLMNLQPGTPFQLAVPSTDAEAVPAVPYKLSDLEVLAMVRRPEIREESYLARNAVLETRMSLLKLFPNVQLFAGLNYDSNKYLANNDWADVGTQVSWNLMSLFTAPKILKGGELREELAPLRRQAIRMTVLSQVHVAWHQRFAAEKAFRRADELSRVQNSIDKQVENAVKSRSETKLEAVRTKVETLLAKRTRDLSYAEMLNAQDAIYQAAGFDTVPAEVADQSISGLAEAIGAQDRIIADGAVLQGLYGTQALKDGVGDYKEASASYRLNPEVAAAAQEGGSAVRLVTGMPWESLGSLKASR
;
A
#
# COMPACT_ATOMS: atom_id res chain seq x y z
N MET A 1 -4.10 -7.31 -5.64
CA MET A 1 -2.96 -7.50 -6.57
C MET A 1 -2.84 -6.35 -7.57
N VAL A 2 -3.81 -6.10 -8.49
CA VAL A 2 -3.72 -5.00 -9.48
C VAL A 2 -3.59 -3.63 -8.82
N ALA A 3 -4.42 -3.32 -7.82
CA ALA A 3 -4.36 -2.07 -7.07
C ALA A 3 -3.00 -1.86 -6.35
N ASP A 4 -2.37 -2.94 -5.85
CA ASP A 4 -1.04 -2.86 -5.24
C ASP A 4 0.05 -2.53 -6.26
N ILE A 5 -0.01 -3.14 -7.44
CA ILE A 5 0.93 -2.85 -8.54
C ILE A 5 0.78 -1.39 -8.97
N ALA A 6 -0.46 -0.91 -9.16
CA ALA A 6 -0.74 0.47 -9.53
C ALA A 6 -0.16 1.46 -8.49
N ARG A 7 -0.38 1.21 -7.20
CA ARG A 7 0.19 2.01 -6.10
C ARG A 7 1.72 1.99 -6.10
N GLN A 8 2.33 0.82 -6.22
CA GLN A 8 3.79 0.68 -6.28
C GLN A 8 4.38 1.39 -7.50
N THR A 9 3.71 1.32 -8.65
CA THR A 9 4.15 1.99 -9.89
C THR A 9 4.06 3.51 -9.73
N ARG A 10 2.97 4.03 -9.15
CA ARG A 10 2.83 5.48 -8.85
C ARG A 10 3.92 5.96 -7.89
N ALA A 11 4.19 5.22 -6.81
CA ALA A 11 5.26 5.53 -5.87
C ALA A 11 6.65 5.54 -6.53
N ALA A 12 6.93 4.53 -7.35
CA ALA A 12 8.19 4.44 -8.09
C ALA A 12 8.32 5.57 -9.12
N TRP A 13 7.22 5.93 -9.81
CA TRP A 13 7.20 7.05 -10.75
C TRP A 13 7.49 8.38 -10.05
N LEU A 14 6.84 8.69 -8.94
CA LEU A 14 7.08 9.91 -8.16
C LEU A 14 8.53 9.99 -7.68
N SER A 15 9.10 8.87 -7.21
CA SER A 15 10.49 8.80 -6.81
C SER A 15 11.45 9.01 -7.99
N ALA A 16 11.12 8.47 -9.16
CA ALA A 16 11.91 8.65 -10.39
C ALA A 16 11.79 10.08 -10.97
N VAL A 17 10.62 10.73 -10.85
CA VAL A 17 10.43 12.14 -11.20
C VAL A 17 11.30 13.04 -10.34
N SER A 18 11.36 12.82 -9.02
CA SER A 18 12.28 13.53 -8.14
C SER A 18 13.74 13.29 -8.54
N ALA A 19 14.07 12.07 -8.94
CA ALA A 19 15.40 11.73 -9.43
C ALA A 19 15.79 12.53 -10.69
N GLU A 20 14.89 12.61 -11.66
CA GLU A 20 15.13 13.37 -12.91
C GLU A 20 15.28 14.88 -12.65
N ARG A 21 14.51 15.43 -11.70
CA ARG A 21 14.60 16.85 -11.31
C ARG A 21 15.91 17.20 -10.62
N LEU A 22 16.42 16.31 -9.78
CA LEU A 22 17.59 16.60 -8.93
C LEU A 22 18.91 16.18 -9.57
N ARG A 23 18.88 15.35 -10.62
CA ARG A 23 20.07 14.75 -11.22
C ARG A 23 21.16 15.77 -11.57
N ASP A 24 20.79 16.79 -12.31
CA ASP A 24 21.76 17.78 -12.80
C ASP A 24 22.30 18.65 -11.65
N GLU A 25 21.43 19.06 -10.70
CA GLU A 25 21.84 19.81 -9.52
C GLU A 25 22.78 18.98 -8.60
N VAL A 26 22.56 17.67 -8.51
CA VAL A 26 23.43 16.76 -7.72
C VAL A 26 24.78 16.58 -8.41
N ALA A 27 24.79 16.41 -9.74
CA ALA A 27 26.05 16.32 -10.53
C ALA A 27 26.88 17.58 -10.40
N ASP A 28 26.26 18.76 -10.51
CA ASP A 28 26.95 20.05 -10.35
C ASP A 28 27.51 20.21 -8.92
N ALA A 29 26.74 19.84 -7.90
CA ALA A 29 27.20 19.92 -6.51
C ALA A 29 28.34 18.93 -6.21
N LEU A 30 28.35 17.76 -6.84
CA LEU A 30 29.42 16.77 -6.72
C LEU A 30 30.71 17.28 -7.37
N ASP A 31 30.61 17.90 -8.55
CA ASP A 31 31.75 18.52 -9.24
C ASP A 31 32.36 19.68 -8.43
N ASP A 32 31.51 20.55 -7.88
CA ASP A 32 31.93 21.67 -7.03
C ASP A 32 32.59 21.19 -5.72
N ALA A 33 32.02 20.17 -5.06
CA ALA A 33 32.61 19.58 -3.86
C ALA A 33 33.98 18.92 -4.17
N SER A 34 34.09 18.22 -5.31
CA SER A 34 35.29 17.55 -5.74
C SER A 34 36.42 18.57 -6.08
N LYS A 35 36.07 19.66 -6.77
CA LYS A 35 37.00 20.77 -7.05
C LYS A 35 37.44 21.43 -5.73
N ALA A 36 36.54 21.68 -4.79
CA ALA A 36 36.92 22.28 -3.51
C ALA A 36 37.84 21.34 -2.71
N LEU A 37 37.61 20.03 -2.76
CA LEU A 37 38.47 19.04 -2.12
C LEU A 37 39.89 19.02 -2.74
N ALA A 38 40.00 19.05 -4.07
CA ALA A 38 41.29 19.13 -4.78
C ALA A 38 42.06 20.40 -4.40
N GLN A 39 41.38 21.56 -4.42
CA GLN A 39 42.01 22.86 -4.02
C GLN A 39 42.45 22.83 -2.54
N SER A 40 41.69 22.22 -1.65
CA SER A 40 42.08 22.09 -0.24
C SER A 40 43.31 21.21 -0.03
N LYS A 41 43.42 20.11 -0.77
CA LYS A 41 44.62 19.24 -0.74
C LYS A 41 45.85 19.98 -1.22
N GLU A 42 45.76 20.74 -2.30
CA GLU A 42 46.83 21.53 -2.83
C GLU A 42 47.29 22.65 -1.88
N ALA A 43 46.31 23.38 -1.29
CA ALA A 43 46.62 24.45 -0.32
C ALA A 43 47.28 23.89 0.97
N GLY A 44 46.83 22.74 1.44
CA GLY A 44 47.43 22.03 2.58
C GLY A 44 48.87 21.56 2.27
N GLY A 45 49.10 21.03 1.07
CA GLY A 45 50.44 20.59 0.61
C GLY A 45 51.45 21.75 0.46
N ARG A 46 50.98 22.94 0.15
CA ARG A 46 51.80 24.17 0.06
C ARG A 46 52.02 24.89 1.40
N GLY A 47 51.47 24.40 2.49
CA GLY A 47 51.63 25.00 3.81
C GLY A 47 50.93 26.36 3.99
N LEU A 48 49.93 26.66 3.14
CA LEU A 48 49.19 27.94 3.18
C LEU A 48 48.18 28.02 4.31
N VAL A 49 47.85 26.86 4.91
CA VAL A 49 46.87 26.74 5.99
C VAL A 49 47.42 25.84 7.08
N LYS A 50 47.02 26.03 8.34
CA LYS A 50 47.42 25.13 9.43
C LYS A 50 47.02 23.69 9.10
N PRO A 51 47.93 22.71 9.26
CA PRO A 51 47.66 21.30 8.86
C PRO A 51 46.40 20.70 9.42
N LEU A 52 46.08 20.97 10.70
CA LEU A 52 44.86 20.47 11.34
C LEU A 52 43.60 21.05 10.73
N ASP A 53 43.59 22.32 10.41
CA ASP A 53 42.41 23.00 9.84
C ASP A 53 42.20 22.54 8.38
N ALA A 54 43.27 22.34 7.61
CA ALA A 54 43.19 21.73 6.28
C ALA A 54 42.63 20.32 6.31
N LEU A 55 43.04 19.48 7.26
CA LEU A 55 42.53 18.11 7.42
C LEU A 55 41.06 18.08 7.84
N ARG A 56 40.63 18.98 8.74
CA ARG A 56 39.20 19.13 9.11
C ARG A 56 38.36 19.53 7.91
N TYR A 57 38.79 20.50 7.15
CA TYR A 57 38.11 20.95 5.94
C TYR A 57 38.00 19.82 4.91
N GLN A 58 39.07 19.06 4.67
CA GLN A 58 39.06 17.92 3.76
C GLN A 58 38.13 16.82 4.24
N ARG A 59 38.10 16.53 5.53
CA ARG A 59 37.16 15.55 6.12
C ARG A 59 35.69 15.95 5.88
N ASP A 60 35.38 17.24 6.08
CA ASP A 60 34.03 17.74 5.94
C ASP A 60 33.58 17.69 4.46
N LEU A 61 34.45 18.05 3.54
CA LEU A 61 34.20 17.90 2.10
C LEU A 61 34.01 16.43 1.68
N LEU A 62 34.86 15.52 2.17
CA LEU A 62 34.70 14.08 1.90
C LEU A 62 33.36 13.54 2.41
N ASN A 63 32.89 14.00 3.56
CA ASN A 63 31.56 13.62 4.06
C ASN A 63 30.44 14.14 3.14
N MET A 64 30.56 15.35 2.59
CA MET A 64 29.61 15.91 1.64
C MET A 64 29.60 15.15 0.31
N VAL A 65 30.80 14.85 -0.24
CA VAL A 65 30.94 14.00 -1.45
C VAL A 65 30.24 12.67 -1.24
N ARG A 66 30.48 12.00 -0.11
CA ARG A 66 29.83 10.72 0.21
C ARG A 66 28.29 10.85 0.28
N GLN A 67 27.76 11.94 0.84
CA GLN A 67 26.32 12.16 0.89
C GLN A 67 25.72 12.38 -0.49
N LEU A 68 26.42 13.12 -1.37
CA LEU A 68 26.00 13.35 -2.74
C LEU A 68 26.06 12.07 -3.59
N GLU A 69 27.13 11.27 -3.46
CA GLU A 69 27.24 9.97 -4.12
C GLU A 69 26.13 9.02 -3.68
N THR A 70 25.79 8.99 -2.38
CA THR A 70 24.67 8.20 -1.87
C THR A 70 23.34 8.66 -2.48
N LEU A 71 23.14 9.97 -2.59
CA LEU A 71 21.96 10.55 -3.22
C LEU A 71 21.88 10.21 -4.72
N GLU A 72 22.98 10.33 -5.45
CA GLU A 72 23.07 9.95 -6.85
C GLU A 72 22.70 8.47 -7.07
N ASP A 73 23.24 7.57 -6.25
CA ASP A 73 22.91 6.15 -6.25
C ASP A 73 21.42 5.89 -6.03
N GLU A 74 20.78 6.60 -5.08
CA GLU A 74 19.35 6.50 -4.84
C GLU A 74 18.52 6.96 -6.04
N LEU A 75 18.96 8.03 -6.71
CA LEU A 75 18.29 8.54 -7.90
C LEU A 75 18.33 7.52 -9.04
N VAL A 76 19.49 6.90 -9.29
CA VAL A 76 19.65 5.83 -10.28
C VAL A 76 18.79 4.61 -9.95
N LYS A 77 18.80 4.17 -8.70
CA LYS A 77 17.97 3.04 -8.23
C LYS A 77 16.46 3.30 -8.38
N SER A 78 16.01 4.53 -8.15
CA SER A 78 14.61 4.92 -8.32
C SER A 78 14.12 4.74 -9.75
N LYS A 79 14.93 5.14 -10.73
CA LYS A 79 14.63 4.98 -12.17
C LYS A 79 14.64 3.51 -12.58
N ALA A 80 15.60 2.72 -12.09
CA ALA A 80 15.67 1.28 -12.33
C ALA A 80 14.46 0.53 -11.76
N LYS A 81 14.00 0.89 -10.56
CA LYS A 81 12.80 0.31 -9.94
C LYS A 81 11.54 0.57 -10.78
N LEU A 82 11.39 1.79 -11.30
CA LEU A 82 10.27 2.12 -12.20
C LEU A 82 10.33 1.30 -13.49
N ALA A 83 11.52 1.18 -14.12
CA ALA A 83 11.71 0.36 -15.32
C ALA A 83 11.27 -1.09 -15.11
N THR A 84 11.63 -1.67 -13.96
CA THR A 84 11.23 -3.03 -13.59
C THR A 84 9.70 -3.18 -13.49
N LEU A 85 9.01 -2.20 -12.87
CA LEU A 85 7.55 -2.22 -12.74
C LEU A 85 6.83 -2.02 -14.09
N MET A 86 7.44 -1.31 -15.04
CA MET A 86 6.96 -1.15 -16.41
C MET A 86 7.32 -2.34 -17.33
N ASN A 87 7.97 -3.37 -16.79
CA ASN A 87 8.48 -4.51 -17.55
C ASN A 87 9.43 -4.12 -18.70
N LEU A 88 10.21 -3.07 -18.50
CA LEU A 88 11.27 -2.65 -19.43
C LEU A 88 12.54 -3.43 -19.15
N GLN A 89 13.30 -3.72 -20.21
CA GLN A 89 14.59 -4.35 -20.05
C GLN A 89 15.53 -3.42 -19.29
N PRO A 90 16.31 -3.92 -18.29
CA PRO A 90 17.26 -3.11 -17.55
C PRO A 90 18.21 -2.36 -18.49
N GLY A 91 18.41 -1.05 -18.24
CA GLY A 91 19.25 -0.20 -19.08
C GLY A 91 18.57 0.42 -20.31
N THR A 92 17.30 0.10 -20.59
CA THR A 92 16.55 0.78 -21.65
C THR A 92 16.41 2.27 -21.34
N PRO A 93 16.87 3.18 -22.21
CA PRO A 93 16.72 4.60 -21.99
C PRO A 93 15.25 5.00 -22.16
N PHE A 94 14.70 5.73 -21.20
CA PHE A 94 13.38 6.33 -21.28
C PHE A 94 13.39 7.70 -20.62
N GLN A 95 12.51 8.58 -21.10
CA GLN A 95 12.32 9.91 -20.53
C GLN A 95 11.02 9.94 -19.73
N LEU A 96 11.05 10.62 -18.60
CA LEU A 96 9.88 10.83 -17.77
C LEU A 96 9.22 12.17 -18.13
N ALA A 97 7.90 12.16 -18.23
CA ALA A 97 7.12 13.39 -18.21
C ALA A 97 7.17 13.96 -16.78
N VAL A 98 7.99 14.98 -16.57
CA VAL A 98 8.15 15.63 -15.27
C VAL A 98 7.07 16.70 -15.14
N PRO A 99 6.09 16.57 -14.23
CA PRO A 99 5.08 17.61 -14.03
C PRO A 99 5.73 18.87 -13.44
N SER A 100 5.11 20.04 -13.69
CA SER A 100 5.54 21.27 -13.06
C SER A 100 5.37 21.21 -11.54
N THR A 101 6.27 21.84 -10.80
CA THR A 101 6.27 21.85 -9.33
C THR A 101 5.00 22.51 -8.76
N ASP A 102 4.38 23.42 -9.50
CA ASP A 102 3.14 24.11 -9.13
C ASP A 102 1.90 23.19 -9.09
N ALA A 103 1.99 22.00 -9.72
CA ALA A 103 0.93 21.01 -9.72
C ALA A 103 0.90 20.12 -8.44
N GLU A 104 1.82 20.30 -7.51
CA GLU A 104 1.92 19.50 -6.28
C GLU A 104 0.99 20.03 -5.17
N ALA A 105 -0.31 20.10 -5.49
CA ALA A 105 -1.34 20.43 -4.52
C ALA A 105 -1.61 19.22 -3.60
N VAL A 106 -1.94 19.50 -2.33
CA VAL A 106 -2.41 18.48 -1.40
C VAL A 106 -3.84 18.10 -1.80
N PRO A 107 -4.08 16.90 -2.33
CA PRO A 107 -5.42 16.52 -2.74
C PRO A 107 -6.33 16.33 -1.53
N ALA A 108 -7.55 16.84 -1.60
CA ALA A 108 -8.55 16.66 -0.57
C ALA A 108 -9.09 15.22 -0.57
N VAL A 109 -9.45 14.72 0.61
CA VAL A 109 -10.21 13.47 0.75
C VAL A 109 -11.68 13.85 0.91
N PRO A 110 -12.54 13.63 -0.10
CA PRO A 110 -13.93 14.11 -0.09
C PRO A 110 -14.86 13.26 0.79
N TYR A 111 -14.34 12.22 1.43
CA TYR A 111 -15.10 11.26 2.23
C TYR A 111 -14.87 11.49 3.72
N LYS A 112 -15.92 11.31 4.53
CA LYS A 112 -15.79 11.19 5.98
C LYS A 112 -15.36 9.76 6.35
N LEU A 113 -14.76 9.60 7.52
CA LEU A 113 -14.34 8.28 8.00
C LEU A 113 -15.51 7.29 8.05
N SER A 114 -16.68 7.72 8.57
CA SER A 114 -17.90 6.92 8.61
C SER A 114 -18.37 6.42 7.24
N ASP A 115 -18.17 7.25 6.21
CA ASP A 115 -18.57 6.88 4.84
C ASP A 115 -17.62 5.81 4.27
N LEU A 116 -16.33 5.94 4.56
CA LEU A 116 -15.30 4.97 4.17
C LEU A 116 -15.49 3.62 4.87
N GLU A 117 -15.90 3.62 6.14
CA GLU A 117 -16.22 2.40 6.89
C GLU A 117 -17.38 1.64 6.27
N VAL A 118 -18.47 2.36 5.93
CA VAL A 118 -19.62 1.76 5.25
C VAL A 118 -19.26 1.27 3.85
N LEU A 119 -18.51 2.06 3.10
CA LEU A 119 -18.03 1.67 1.77
C LEU A 119 -17.18 0.40 1.83
N ALA A 120 -16.30 0.29 2.82
CA ALA A 120 -15.48 -0.89 3.03
C ALA A 120 -16.34 -2.14 3.30
N MET A 121 -17.39 -2.03 4.12
CA MET A 121 -18.30 -3.15 4.38
C MET A 121 -19.06 -3.62 3.13
N VAL A 122 -19.33 -2.72 2.19
CA VAL A 122 -20.04 -3.04 0.94
C VAL A 122 -19.11 -3.59 -0.13
N ARG A 123 -17.91 -2.99 -0.25
CA ARG A 123 -17.06 -3.16 -1.44
C ARG A 123 -15.87 -4.11 -1.24
N ARG A 124 -15.41 -4.30 -0.01
CA ARG A 124 -14.25 -5.15 0.25
C ARG A 124 -14.47 -6.60 -0.18
N PRO A 125 -13.60 -7.15 -1.03
CA PRO A 125 -13.75 -8.51 -1.53
C PRO A 125 -13.63 -9.56 -0.41
N GLU A 126 -12.87 -9.29 0.65
CA GLU A 126 -12.67 -10.20 1.77
C GLU A 126 -13.98 -10.49 2.52
N ILE A 127 -14.87 -9.50 2.61
CA ILE A 127 -16.17 -9.67 3.25
C ILE A 127 -17.08 -10.54 2.39
N ARG A 128 -17.02 -10.39 1.07
CA ARG A 128 -17.75 -11.25 0.13
C ARG A 128 -17.20 -12.67 0.13
N GLU A 129 -15.89 -12.81 0.12
CA GLU A 129 -15.20 -14.11 0.20
C GLU A 129 -15.65 -14.89 1.44
N GLU A 130 -15.65 -14.25 2.63
CA GLU A 130 -16.09 -14.90 3.87
C GLU A 130 -17.55 -15.34 3.81
N SER A 131 -18.41 -14.57 3.13
CA SER A 131 -19.80 -14.95 2.91
C SER A 131 -19.93 -16.21 2.04
N TYR A 132 -19.08 -16.37 1.03
CA TYR A 132 -19.03 -17.58 0.22
C TYR A 132 -18.42 -18.76 1.00
N LEU A 133 -17.36 -18.52 1.78
CA LEU A 133 -16.76 -19.56 2.62
C LEU A 133 -17.74 -20.09 3.67
N ALA A 134 -18.55 -19.24 4.26
CA ALA A 134 -19.63 -19.66 5.18
C ALA A 134 -20.66 -20.56 4.48
N ARG A 135 -21.07 -20.23 3.24
CA ARG A 135 -21.96 -21.08 2.45
C ARG A 135 -21.30 -22.41 2.09
N ASN A 136 -20.02 -22.38 1.72
CA ASN A 136 -19.26 -23.59 1.43
C ASN A 136 -19.17 -24.51 2.64
N ALA A 137 -18.96 -23.98 3.85
CA ALA A 137 -18.93 -24.76 5.08
C ALA A 137 -20.24 -25.56 5.30
N VAL A 138 -21.41 -24.95 5.03
CA VAL A 138 -22.70 -25.63 5.10
C VAL A 138 -22.80 -26.73 4.03
N LEU A 139 -22.36 -26.45 2.81
CA LEU A 139 -22.37 -27.45 1.73
C LEU A 139 -21.41 -28.60 2.02
N GLU A 140 -20.21 -28.33 2.55
CA GLU A 140 -19.26 -29.36 2.97
C GLU A 140 -19.81 -30.24 4.09
N THR A 141 -20.53 -29.66 5.05
CA THR A 141 -21.24 -30.41 6.09
C THR A 141 -22.27 -31.36 5.46
N ARG A 142 -23.09 -30.86 4.53
CA ARG A 142 -24.06 -31.69 3.78
C ARG A 142 -23.40 -32.79 2.97
N MET A 143 -22.33 -32.47 2.27
CA MET A 143 -21.54 -33.47 1.52
C MET A 143 -20.97 -34.55 2.44
N SER A 144 -20.49 -34.16 3.63
CA SER A 144 -19.96 -35.09 4.62
C SER A 144 -21.05 -36.03 5.16
N LEU A 145 -22.27 -35.53 5.32
CA LEU A 145 -23.43 -36.34 5.67
C LEU A 145 -23.84 -37.30 4.56
N LEU A 146 -23.82 -36.83 3.30
CA LEU A 146 -24.15 -37.69 2.16
C LEU A 146 -23.15 -38.84 1.99
N LYS A 147 -21.87 -38.64 2.37
CA LYS A 147 -20.86 -39.71 2.36
C LYS A 147 -21.10 -40.83 3.36
N LEU A 148 -22.03 -40.66 4.30
CA LEU A 148 -22.47 -41.73 5.22
C LEU A 148 -23.39 -42.74 4.53
N PHE A 149 -24.03 -42.36 3.44
CA PHE A 149 -24.93 -43.22 2.66
C PHE A 149 -24.13 -44.07 1.63
N PRO A 150 -24.73 -45.17 1.18
CA PRO A 150 -24.15 -45.96 0.11
C PRO A 150 -23.87 -45.11 -1.15
N ASN A 151 -22.68 -45.22 -1.71
CA ASN A 151 -22.36 -44.63 -3.00
C ASN A 151 -22.88 -45.53 -4.12
N VAL A 152 -23.69 -44.97 -4.99
CA VAL A 152 -24.18 -45.63 -6.19
C VAL A 152 -23.54 -44.98 -7.39
N GLN A 153 -22.75 -45.79 -8.12
CA GLN A 153 -22.06 -45.35 -9.31
C GLN A 153 -22.63 -46.10 -10.53
N LEU A 154 -23.08 -45.34 -11.50
CA LEU A 154 -23.45 -45.86 -12.82
C LEU A 154 -22.26 -45.67 -13.72
N PHE A 155 -21.91 -46.71 -14.47
CA PHE A 155 -20.86 -46.65 -15.47
C PHE A 155 -21.33 -47.21 -16.79
N ALA A 156 -20.85 -46.63 -17.87
CA ALA A 156 -21.00 -47.13 -19.21
C ALA A 156 -19.63 -47.00 -19.93
N GLY A 157 -19.17 -48.02 -20.51
CA GLY A 157 -17.89 -48.06 -21.20
C GLY A 157 -18.02 -48.71 -22.55
N LEU A 158 -17.25 -48.22 -23.53
CA LEU A 158 -17.00 -48.88 -24.80
C LEU A 158 -15.53 -49.30 -24.79
N ASN A 159 -15.29 -50.60 -24.92
CA ASN A 159 -13.96 -51.17 -24.85
C ASN A 159 -13.59 -51.83 -26.18
N TYR A 160 -12.35 -51.66 -26.52
CA TYR A 160 -11.74 -52.34 -27.68
C TYR A 160 -10.41 -52.93 -27.25
N ASP A 161 -10.21 -54.22 -27.61
CA ASP A 161 -8.96 -54.91 -27.35
C ASP A 161 -8.46 -55.55 -28.66
N SER A 162 -7.22 -55.29 -29.02
CA SER A 162 -6.57 -55.83 -30.23
C SER A 162 -6.10 -57.28 -30.08
N ASN A 163 -6.45 -57.96 -29.01
CA ASN A 163 -6.05 -59.35 -28.75
C ASN A 163 -6.74 -60.29 -29.68
N LYS A 164 -5.94 -61.06 -30.49
CA LYS A 164 -6.39 -61.99 -31.52
C LYS A 164 -7.13 -63.21 -30.99
N TYR A 165 -7.09 -63.50 -29.72
CA TYR A 165 -7.72 -64.65 -29.07
C TYR A 165 -9.10 -64.36 -28.49
N LEU A 166 -9.56 -63.11 -28.59
CA LEU A 166 -10.90 -62.75 -28.20
C LEU A 166 -11.91 -63.05 -29.31
N ALA A 167 -13.10 -63.53 -28.89
CA ALA A 167 -14.19 -63.81 -29.84
C ALA A 167 -14.79 -62.49 -30.42
N ASN A 168 -14.82 -61.43 -29.64
CA ASN A 168 -15.19 -60.09 -30.06
C ASN A 168 -14.13 -59.10 -29.53
N ASN A 169 -13.67 -58.24 -30.42
CA ASN A 169 -12.65 -57.25 -30.09
C ASN A 169 -13.24 -55.96 -29.55
N ASP A 170 -14.52 -55.79 -29.70
CA ASP A 170 -15.29 -54.64 -29.23
C ASP A 170 -16.49 -55.07 -28.38
N TRP A 171 -16.66 -54.44 -27.25
CA TRP A 171 -17.82 -54.67 -26.41
C TRP A 171 -18.22 -53.40 -25.64
N ALA A 172 -19.48 -53.32 -25.30
CA ALA A 172 -20.04 -52.27 -24.42
C ALA A 172 -20.38 -52.89 -23.09
N ASP A 173 -19.99 -52.23 -22.03
CA ASP A 173 -20.40 -52.57 -20.65
C ASP A 173 -21.19 -51.43 -20.03
N VAL A 174 -22.28 -51.80 -19.39
CA VAL A 174 -23.12 -50.90 -18.59
C VAL A 174 -23.33 -51.60 -17.27
N GLY A 175 -23.10 -50.87 -16.20
CA GLY A 175 -23.28 -51.47 -14.88
C GLY A 175 -23.59 -50.43 -13.80
N THR A 176 -23.99 -50.98 -12.66
CA THR A 176 -24.23 -50.22 -11.45
C THR A 176 -23.35 -50.79 -10.33
N GLN A 177 -22.53 -50.00 -9.74
CA GLN A 177 -21.74 -50.40 -8.60
C GLN A 177 -22.26 -49.67 -7.35
N VAL A 178 -22.59 -50.45 -6.32
CA VAL A 178 -22.97 -49.92 -4.98
C VAL A 178 -21.82 -50.22 -4.03
N SER A 179 -21.27 -49.17 -3.43
CA SER A 179 -20.25 -49.31 -2.41
C SER A 179 -20.63 -48.55 -1.15
N TRP A 180 -20.45 -49.19 0.01
CA TRP A 180 -20.80 -48.61 1.29
C TRP A 180 -19.71 -48.87 2.33
N ASN A 181 -19.21 -47.80 2.93
CA ASN A 181 -18.27 -47.90 4.03
C ASN A 181 -19.02 -47.96 5.37
N LEU A 182 -19.27 -49.15 5.87
CA LEU A 182 -19.98 -49.38 7.11
C LEU A 182 -19.25 -48.78 8.34
N MET A 183 -17.95 -48.64 8.29
CA MET A 183 -17.17 -47.99 9.36
C MET A 183 -17.50 -46.49 9.51
N SER A 184 -18.02 -45.87 8.45
CA SER A 184 -18.46 -44.47 8.51
C SER A 184 -19.64 -44.25 9.46
N LEU A 185 -20.45 -45.28 9.74
CA LEU A 185 -21.55 -45.20 10.72
C LEU A 185 -21.01 -44.93 12.14
N PHE A 186 -19.87 -45.53 12.51
CA PHE A 186 -19.26 -45.29 13.82
C PHE A 186 -18.64 -43.90 13.96
N THR A 187 -18.30 -43.27 12.83
CA THR A 187 -17.76 -41.90 12.79
C THR A 187 -18.82 -40.82 12.60
N ALA A 188 -20.06 -41.21 12.27
CA ALA A 188 -21.17 -40.29 12.01
C ALA A 188 -21.37 -39.24 13.10
N PRO A 189 -21.38 -39.55 14.42
CA PRO A 189 -21.55 -38.55 15.46
C PRO A 189 -20.44 -37.52 15.49
N LYS A 190 -19.17 -37.92 15.15
CA LYS A 190 -18.04 -37.00 15.08
C LYS A 190 -18.12 -36.09 13.87
N ILE A 191 -18.61 -36.61 12.73
CA ILE A 191 -18.82 -35.85 11.50
C ILE A 191 -19.91 -34.79 11.72
N LEU A 192 -21.02 -35.15 12.34
CA LEU A 192 -22.11 -34.24 12.69
C LEU A 192 -21.60 -33.10 13.59
N LYS A 193 -20.94 -33.47 14.70
CA LYS A 193 -20.38 -32.47 15.63
C LYS A 193 -19.32 -31.58 14.98
N GLY A 194 -18.51 -32.13 14.10
CA GLY A 194 -17.55 -31.34 13.31
C GLY A 194 -18.21 -30.36 12.33
N GLY A 195 -19.38 -30.73 11.79
CA GLY A 195 -20.21 -29.83 10.97
C GLY A 195 -20.80 -28.69 11.80
N GLU A 196 -21.42 -28.99 12.94
CA GLU A 196 -21.97 -27.98 13.87
C GLU A 196 -20.89 -26.95 14.30
N LEU A 197 -19.71 -27.42 14.70
CA LEU A 197 -18.60 -26.56 15.09
C LEU A 197 -18.13 -25.65 13.94
N ARG A 198 -18.15 -26.13 12.69
CA ARG A 198 -17.79 -25.29 11.52
C ARG A 198 -18.84 -24.21 11.29
N GLU A 199 -20.13 -24.54 11.46
CA GLU A 199 -21.21 -23.57 11.33
C GLU A 199 -21.17 -22.52 12.45
N GLU A 200 -20.80 -22.90 13.68
CA GLU A 200 -20.58 -21.97 14.79
C GLU A 200 -19.37 -21.07 14.59
N LEU A 201 -18.31 -21.56 13.97
CA LEU A 201 -17.11 -20.77 13.68
C LEU A 201 -17.29 -19.75 12.54
N ALA A 202 -18.19 -19.98 11.60
CA ALA A 202 -18.40 -19.12 10.44
C ALA A 202 -18.79 -17.66 10.82
N PRO A 203 -19.76 -17.42 11.73
CA PRO A 203 -20.08 -16.05 12.15
C PRO A 203 -18.93 -15.37 12.90
N LEU A 204 -18.15 -16.10 13.70
CA LEU A 204 -16.99 -15.55 14.41
C LEU A 204 -15.89 -15.11 13.43
N ARG A 205 -15.63 -15.90 12.41
CA ARG A 205 -14.71 -15.52 11.33
C ARG A 205 -15.17 -14.27 10.60
N ARG A 206 -16.47 -14.21 10.24
CA ARG A 206 -17.05 -13.04 9.59
C ARG A 206 -16.87 -11.79 10.44
N GLN A 207 -17.14 -11.90 11.73
CA GLN A 207 -16.93 -10.80 12.67
C GLN A 207 -15.48 -10.36 12.74
N ALA A 208 -14.53 -11.30 12.83
CA ALA A 208 -13.10 -11.00 12.84
C ALA A 208 -12.63 -10.28 11.55
N ILE A 209 -13.09 -10.73 10.37
CA ILE A 209 -12.78 -10.09 9.09
C ILE A 209 -13.36 -8.67 9.03
N ARG A 210 -14.62 -8.47 9.44
CA ARG A 210 -15.23 -7.14 9.52
C ARG A 210 -14.42 -6.18 10.39
N MET A 211 -14.01 -6.65 11.58
CA MET A 211 -13.18 -5.84 12.49
C MET A 211 -11.81 -5.54 11.89
N THR A 212 -11.20 -6.49 11.20
CA THR A 212 -9.93 -6.28 10.50
C THR A 212 -10.06 -5.21 9.42
N VAL A 213 -11.12 -5.26 8.62
CA VAL A 213 -11.38 -4.28 7.56
C VAL A 213 -11.59 -2.88 8.16
N LEU A 214 -12.40 -2.74 9.22
CA LEU A 214 -12.59 -1.46 9.92
C LEU A 214 -11.26 -0.93 10.45
N SER A 215 -10.46 -1.76 11.10
CA SER A 215 -9.15 -1.37 11.61
C SER A 215 -8.23 -0.89 10.49
N GLN A 216 -8.22 -1.54 9.32
CA GLN A 216 -7.44 -1.11 8.17
C GLN A 216 -7.86 0.27 7.67
N VAL A 217 -9.18 0.57 7.60
CA VAL A 217 -9.69 1.89 7.23
C VAL A 217 -9.21 2.97 8.20
N HIS A 218 -9.33 2.71 9.51
CA HIS A 218 -8.86 3.65 10.55
C HIS A 218 -7.35 3.90 10.48
N VAL A 219 -6.56 2.83 10.32
CA VAL A 219 -5.09 2.95 10.20
C VAL A 219 -4.72 3.77 8.98
N ALA A 220 -5.31 3.48 7.82
CA ALA A 220 -5.06 4.21 6.58
C ALA A 220 -5.45 5.70 6.72
N TRP A 221 -6.59 5.98 7.34
CA TRP A 221 -7.04 7.33 7.64
C TRP A 221 -6.01 8.13 8.46
N HIS A 222 -5.54 7.56 9.55
CA HIS A 222 -4.54 8.22 10.39
C HIS A 222 -3.19 8.38 9.69
N GLN A 223 -2.76 7.38 8.94
CA GLN A 223 -1.52 7.43 8.16
C GLN A 223 -1.55 8.56 7.13
N ARG A 224 -2.69 8.79 6.46
CA ARG A 224 -2.84 9.87 5.49
C ARG A 224 -2.61 11.25 6.13
N PHE A 225 -3.22 11.52 7.29
CA PHE A 225 -3.03 12.81 7.97
C PHE A 225 -1.63 12.96 8.56
N ALA A 226 -1.01 11.87 9.01
CA ALA A 226 0.38 11.89 9.45
C ALA A 226 1.32 12.21 8.29
N ALA A 227 1.12 11.57 7.12
CA ALA A 227 1.91 11.82 5.93
C ALA A 227 1.72 13.25 5.39
N GLU A 228 0.50 13.80 5.43
CA GLU A 228 0.25 15.19 5.06
C GLU A 228 1.02 16.17 5.95
N LYS A 229 1.01 15.96 7.29
CA LYS A 229 1.78 16.78 8.21
C LYS A 229 3.28 16.68 7.94
N ALA A 230 3.77 15.48 7.62
CA ALA A 230 5.17 15.28 7.27
C ALA A 230 5.55 16.03 6.00
N PHE A 231 4.72 15.94 4.95
CA PHE A 231 4.92 16.67 3.70
C PHE A 231 4.93 18.20 3.92
N ARG A 232 3.93 18.74 4.65
CA ARG A 232 3.88 20.21 4.93
C ARG A 232 5.13 20.71 5.62
N ARG A 233 5.69 19.94 6.57
CA ARG A 233 6.94 20.29 7.25
C ARG A 233 8.15 20.19 6.32
N ALA A 234 8.21 19.14 5.51
CA ALA A 234 9.30 18.96 4.55
C ALA A 234 9.27 20.04 3.47
N ASP A 235 8.10 20.46 3.01
CA ASP A 235 7.92 21.55 2.06
C ASP A 235 8.37 22.90 2.64
N GLU A 236 7.97 23.21 3.87
CA GLU A 236 8.42 24.41 4.57
C GLU A 236 9.94 24.41 4.77
N LEU A 237 10.50 23.29 5.25
CA LEU A 237 11.95 23.15 5.41
C LEU A 237 12.69 23.34 4.08
N SER A 238 12.21 22.76 3.00
CA SER A 238 12.80 22.90 1.66
C SER A 238 12.77 24.37 1.19
N ARG A 239 11.67 25.10 1.43
CA ARG A 239 11.58 26.54 1.11
C ARG A 239 12.57 27.39 1.90
N VAL A 240 12.66 27.15 3.21
CA VAL A 240 13.63 27.85 4.07
C VAL A 240 15.04 27.55 3.62
N GLN A 241 15.36 26.29 3.38
CA GLN A 241 16.70 25.88 2.95
C GLN A 241 17.08 26.45 1.58
N ASN A 242 16.15 26.51 0.60
CA ASN A 242 16.36 27.21 -0.66
C ASN A 242 16.63 28.71 -0.47
N SER A 243 16.00 29.34 0.53
CA SER A 243 16.24 30.75 0.82
C SER A 243 17.62 30.98 1.43
N ILE A 244 18.06 30.06 2.31
CA ILE A 244 19.41 30.08 2.89
C ILE A 244 20.45 29.90 1.78
N ASP A 245 20.27 28.94 0.88
CA ASP A 245 21.17 28.66 -0.24
C ASP A 245 21.40 29.91 -1.10
N LYS A 246 20.32 30.60 -1.50
CA LYS A 246 20.41 31.85 -2.25
C LYS A 246 21.17 32.96 -1.51
N GLN A 247 21.01 33.07 -0.20
CA GLN A 247 21.71 34.05 0.60
C GLN A 247 23.21 33.71 0.73
N VAL A 248 23.52 32.44 0.98
CA VAL A 248 24.91 31.96 1.05
C VAL A 248 25.63 32.13 -0.31
N GLU A 249 24.96 31.82 -1.44
CA GLU A 249 25.49 32.10 -2.77
C GLU A 249 25.88 33.59 -2.95
N ASN A 250 24.99 34.49 -2.53
CA ASN A 250 25.26 35.94 -2.62
C ASN A 250 26.40 36.36 -1.67
N ALA A 251 26.46 35.79 -0.47
CA ALA A 251 27.50 36.05 0.51
C ALA A 251 28.86 35.55 0.04
N VAL A 252 28.90 34.40 -0.63
CA VAL A 252 30.17 33.92 -1.28
C VAL A 252 30.63 34.84 -2.42
N LYS A 253 29.68 35.33 -3.25
CA LYS A 253 30.00 36.31 -4.32
C LYS A 253 30.59 37.61 -3.76
N SER A 254 30.10 38.08 -2.59
CA SER A 254 30.61 39.24 -1.87
C SER A 254 31.87 38.95 -1.00
N ARG A 255 32.36 37.71 -1.00
CA ARG A 255 33.49 37.22 -0.18
C ARG A 255 33.26 37.32 1.33
N SER A 256 32.00 37.37 1.79
CA SER A 256 31.65 37.36 3.20
C SER A 256 31.47 35.93 3.75
N GLU A 257 31.34 34.94 2.88
CA GLU A 257 31.24 33.53 3.25
C GLU A 257 32.21 32.65 2.49
N THR A 258 32.44 31.44 3.01
CA THR A 258 33.42 30.47 2.47
C THR A 258 32.78 29.58 1.42
N LYS A 259 33.63 29.05 0.49
CA LYS A 259 33.19 28.03 -0.46
C LYS A 259 32.73 26.74 0.22
N LEU A 260 33.28 26.39 1.39
CA LEU A 260 32.85 25.24 2.15
C LEU A 260 31.38 25.39 2.60
N GLU A 261 31.01 26.57 3.09
CA GLU A 261 29.65 26.85 3.52
C GLU A 261 28.67 26.79 2.34
N ALA A 262 29.07 27.28 1.18
CA ALA A 262 28.28 27.14 -0.04
C ALA A 262 28.03 25.67 -0.42
N VAL A 263 29.05 24.83 -0.40
CA VAL A 263 28.94 23.40 -0.71
C VAL A 263 28.04 22.71 0.35
N ARG A 264 28.26 23.00 1.64
CA ARG A 264 27.42 22.46 2.75
C ARG A 264 25.95 22.80 2.55
N THR A 265 25.65 24.09 2.38
CA THR A 265 24.28 24.58 2.20
C THR A 265 23.63 23.97 0.94
N LYS A 266 24.40 23.83 -0.15
CA LYS A 266 23.91 23.18 -1.37
C LYS A 266 23.52 21.71 -1.12
N VAL A 267 24.37 20.95 -0.42
CA VAL A 267 24.07 19.56 -0.05
C VAL A 267 22.80 19.47 0.81
N GLU A 268 22.69 20.31 1.85
CA GLU A 268 21.52 20.38 2.72
C GLU A 268 20.25 20.74 1.93
N THR A 269 20.36 21.64 0.96
CA THR A 269 19.25 22.04 0.08
C THR A 269 18.78 20.87 -0.79
N LEU A 270 19.71 20.13 -1.39
CA LEU A 270 19.40 18.96 -2.21
C LEU A 270 18.74 17.84 -1.38
N LEU A 271 19.24 17.59 -0.17
CA LEU A 271 18.63 16.62 0.76
C LEU A 271 17.23 17.07 1.22
N ALA A 272 17.05 18.37 1.46
CA ALA A 272 15.74 18.92 1.83
C ALA A 272 14.73 18.80 0.68
N LYS A 273 15.13 19.10 -0.56
CA LYS A 273 14.32 18.90 -1.78
C LYS A 273 13.93 17.42 -1.94
N ARG A 274 14.90 16.51 -1.80
CA ARG A 274 14.66 15.08 -1.89
C ARG A 274 13.69 14.59 -0.81
N THR A 275 13.88 15.02 0.42
CA THR A 275 12.99 14.67 1.55
C THR A 275 11.57 15.18 1.33
N ARG A 276 11.41 16.39 0.79
CA ARG A 276 10.12 16.96 0.41
C ARG A 276 9.42 16.10 -0.65
N ASP A 277 10.11 15.75 -1.71
CA ASP A 277 9.56 14.96 -2.81
C ASP A 277 9.16 13.54 -2.35
N LEU A 278 9.98 12.90 -1.53
CA LEU A 278 9.64 11.60 -0.92
C LEU A 278 8.44 11.69 0.02
N SER A 279 8.35 12.76 0.81
CA SER A 279 7.20 12.99 1.71
C SER A 279 5.91 13.26 0.92
N TYR A 280 6.01 13.92 -0.24
CA TYR A 280 4.89 14.09 -1.17
C TYR A 280 4.42 12.75 -1.73
N ALA A 281 5.35 11.94 -2.19
CA ALA A 281 5.05 10.60 -2.69
C ALA A 281 4.39 9.72 -1.62
N GLU A 282 4.88 9.77 -0.38
CA GLU A 282 4.30 9.03 0.75
C GLU A 282 2.88 9.53 1.09
N MET A 283 2.65 10.83 1.03
CA MET A 283 1.31 11.40 1.24
C MET A 283 0.31 10.91 0.19
N LEU A 284 0.69 10.85 -1.08
CA LEU A 284 -0.16 10.32 -2.15
C LEU A 284 -0.39 8.80 -1.98
N ASN A 285 0.65 8.05 -1.62
CA ASN A 285 0.54 6.62 -1.32
C ASN A 285 -0.41 6.35 -0.14
N ALA A 286 -0.35 7.17 0.89
CA ALA A 286 -1.25 7.07 2.04
C ALA A 286 -2.70 7.41 1.67
N GLN A 287 -2.92 8.31 0.71
CA GLN A 287 -4.26 8.57 0.17
C GLN A 287 -4.79 7.38 -0.63
N ASP A 288 -3.97 6.81 -1.51
CA ASP A 288 -4.34 5.59 -2.24
C ASP A 288 -4.63 4.42 -1.28
N ALA A 289 -3.90 4.33 -0.16
CA ALA A 289 -4.16 3.32 0.86
C ALA A 289 -5.54 3.46 1.53
N ILE A 290 -6.05 4.69 1.71
CA ILE A 290 -7.43 4.92 2.18
C ILE A 290 -8.43 4.35 1.17
N TYR A 291 -8.27 4.68 -0.10
CA TYR A 291 -9.18 4.22 -1.16
C TYR A 291 -9.15 2.70 -1.28
N GLN A 292 -7.97 2.10 -1.22
CA GLN A 292 -7.82 0.65 -1.22
C GLN A 292 -8.47 0.01 0.03
N ALA A 293 -8.28 0.60 1.23
CA ALA A 293 -8.90 0.12 2.46
C ALA A 293 -10.43 0.20 2.42
N ALA A 294 -10.99 1.21 1.74
CA ALA A 294 -12.42 1.36 1.52
C ALA A 294 -12.97 0.51 0.35
N GLY A 295 -12.11 -0.26 -0.34
CA GLY A 295 -12.53 -1.13 -1.44
C GLY A 295 -12.80 -0.40 -2.74
N PHE A 296 -12.14 0.74 -2.99
CA PHE A 296 -12.19 1.37 -4.30
C PHE A 296 -11.25 0.67 -5.27
N ASP A 297 -11.76 0.38 -6.45
CA ASP A 297 -10.95 -0.06 -7.58
C ASP A 297 -10.43 1.16 -8.33
N THR A 298 -9.11 1.33 -8.33
CA THR A 298 -8.44 2.41 -9.08
C THR A 298 -8.35 2.09 -10.57
N VAL A 299 -8.50 0.82 -10.94
CA VAL A 299 -8.54 0.37 -12.33
C VAL A 299 -9.95 -0.09 -12.63
N PRO A 300 -10.62 0.47 -13.66
CA PRO A 300 -11.97 0.05 -14.04
C PRO A 300 -11.97 -1.42 -14.48
N ALA A 301 -13.06 -2.14 -14.12
CA ALA A 301 -13.20 -3.57 -14.44
C ALA A 301 -13.30 -3.85 -15.94
N GLU A 302 -13.89 -2.91 -16.68
CA GLU A 302 -14.05 -2.99 -18.13
C GLU A 302 -13.41 -1.76 -18.78
N VAL A 303 -12.51 -1.98 -19.71
CA VAL A 303 -11.85 -0.96 -20.51
C VAL A 303 -12.15 -1.25 -21.98
N ALA A 304 -12.82 -0.34 -22.65
CA ALA A 304 -13.24 -0.50 -24.03
C ALA A 304 -12.04 -0.55 -25.01
N ASP A 305 -11.01 0.23 -24.72
CA ASP A 305 -9.75 0.25 -25.47
C ASP A 305 -8.59 -0.23 -24.59
N GLN A 306 -7.99 -1.35 -24.98
CA GLN A 306 -6.86 -1.95 -24.29
C GLN A 306 -5.51 -1.33 -24.68
N SER A 307 -5.51 -0.25 -25.46
CA SER A 307 -4.29 0.52 -25.70
C SER A 307 -3.82 1.23 -24.42
N ILE A 308 -2.53 1.59 -24.39
CA ILE A 308 -1.94 2.32 -23.23
C ILE A 308 -2.67 3.65 -23.03
N SER A 309 -3.04 4.36 -24.13
CA SER A 309 -3.78 5.62 -24.07
C SER A 309 -5.20 5.43 -23.56
N GLY A 310 -5.93 4.42 -24.04
CA GLY A 310 -7.29 4.11 -23.59
C GLY A 310 -7.32 3.70 -22.12
N LEU A 311 -6.36 2.89 -21.67
CA LEU A 311 -6.24 2.51 -20.27
C LEU A 311 -5.91 3.72 -19.38
N ALA A 312 -5.00 4.60 -19.81
CA ALA A 312 -4.66 5.82 -19.08
C ALA A 312 -5.85 6.77 -18.94
N GLU A 313 -6.65 6.92 -19.99
CA GLU A 313 -7.88 7.73 -19.96
C GLU A 313 -8.92 7.13 -19.01
N ALA A 314 -9.13 5.81 -19.06
CA ALA A 314 -10.07 5.11 -18.20
C ALA A 314 -9.66 5.19 -16.72
N ILE A 315 -8.37 5.03 -16.38
CA ILE A 315 -7.86 5.21 -15.02
C ILE A 315 -8.04 6.67 -14.57
N GLY A 316 -7.72 7.64 -15.44
CA GLY A 316 -7.88 9.07 -15.13
C GLY A 316 -9.34 9.46 -14.91
N ALA A 317 -10.29 8.87 -15.64
CA ALA A 317 -11.72 9.05 -15.41
C ALA A 317 -12.16 8.46 -14.06
N GLN A 318 -11.68 7.25 -13.72
CA GLN A 318 -11.97 6.60 -12.45
C GLN A 318 -11.41 7.39 -11.26
N ASP A 319 -10.19 7.88 -11.36
CA ASP A 319 -9.57 8.72 -10.32
C ASP A 319 -10.37 10.00 -10.07
N ARG A 320 -10.92 10.63 -11.12
CA ARG A 320 -11.81 11.81 -10.98
C ARG A 320 -13.10 11.46 -10.24
N ILE A 321 -13.75 10.35 -10.58
CA ILE A 321 -14.96 9.89 -9.90
C ILE A 321 -14.70 9.66 -8.41
N ILE A 322 -13.54 9.11 -8.06
CA ILE A 322 -13.14 8.90 -6.67
C ILE A 322 -12.84 10.24 -5.98
N ALA A 323 -12.10 11.13 -6.63
CA ALA A 323 -11.74 12.44 -6.10
C ALA A 323 -12.93 13.37 -5.89
N ASP A 324 -13.97 13.27 -6.72
CA ASP A 324 -15.20 14.07 -6.63
C ASP A 324 -16.20 13.52 -5.59
N GLY A 325 -15.93 12.37 -4.96
CA GLY A 325 -16.83 11.73 -4.00
C GLY A 325 -18.08 11.10 -4.63
N ALA A 326 -18.14 11.00 -5.96
CA ALA A 326 -19.31 10.51 -6.69
C ALA A 326 -19.63 9.02 -6.44
N VAL A 327 -18.64 8.25 -5.97
CA VAL A 327 -18.81 6.82 -5.65
C VAL A 327 -19.87 6.60 -4.57
N LEU A 328 -19.89 7.45 -3.55
CA LEU A 328 -20.87 7.37 -2.47
C LEU A 328 -22.28 7.70 -2.98
N GLN A 329 -22.40 8.71 -3.85
CA GLN A 329 -23.67 9.11 -4.43
C GLN A 329 -24.31 7.97 -5.25
N GLY A 330 -23.51 7.22 -6.01
CA GLY A 330 -23.99 6.07 -6.79
C GLY A 330 -24.49 4.90 -5.92
N LEU A 331 -24.16 4.85 -4.63
CA LEU A 331 -24.61 3.81 -3.71
C LEU A 331 -25.84 4.20 -2.88
N TYR A 332 -26.17 5.48 -2.81
CA TYR A 332 -27.34 5.93 -2.05
C TYR A 332 -28.63 5.27 -2.56
N GLY A 333 -29.38 4.68 -1.62
CA GLY A 333 -30.64 3.99 -1.93
C GLY A 333 -30.51 2.54 -2.42
N THR A 334 -29.29 2.05 -2.67
CA THR A 334 -29.09 0.66 -3.07
C THR A 334 -29.26 -0.31 -1.90
N GLN A 335 -29.67 -1.58 -2.18
CA GLN A 335 -29.74 -2.62 -1.17
C GLN A 335 -28.37 -2.93 -0.58
N ALA A 336 -27.31 -2.88 -1.41
CA ALA A 336 -25.93 -3.08 -0.99
C ALA A 336 -25.49 -2.10 0.11
N LEU A 337 -25.89 -0.82 0.01
CA LEU A 337 -25.62 0.16 1.06
C LEU A 337 -26.36 -0.14 2.35
N LYS A 338 -27.62 -0.56 2.26
CA LYS A 338 -28.43 -0.95 3.45
C LYS A 338 -27.81 -2.14 4.17
N ASP A 339 -27.37 -3.14 3.41
CA ASP A 339 -26.72 -4.33 3.94
C ASP A 339 -25.36 -3.96 4.58
N GLY A 340 -24.56 -3.11 3.91
CA GLY A 340 -23.29 -2.62 4.45
C GLY A 340 -23.45 -1.80 5.73
N VAL A 341 -24.49 -0.95 5.82
CA VAL A 341 -24.81 -0.22 7.06
C VAL A 341 -25.23 -1.18 8.17
N GLY A 342 -25.99 -2.24 7.84
CA GLY A 342 -26.32 -3.31 8.77
C GLY A 342 -25.08 -4.02 9.29
N ASP A 343 -24.21 -4.43 8.40
CA ASP A 343 -22.94 -5.08 8.71
C ASP A 343 -22.01 -4.19 9.57
N TYR A 344 -21.94 -2.91 9.28
CA TYR A 344 -21.19 -1.94 10.08
C TYR A 344 -21.75 -1.81 11.50
N LYS A 345 -23.07 -1.67 11.64
CA LYS A 345 -23.72 -1.57 12.95
C LYS A 345 -23.50 -2.84 13.78
N GLU A 346 -23.61 -4.01 13.17
CA GLU A 346 -23.37 -5.31 13.83
C GLU A 346 -21.90 -5.42 14.28
N ALA A 347 -20.94 -5.10 13.41
CA ALA A 347 -19.52 -5.11 13.75
C ALA A 347 -19.19 -4.13 14.87
N SER A 348 -19.71 -2.91 14.82
CA SER A 348 -19.48 -1.89 15.84
C SER A 348 -20.17 -2.21 17.17
N ALA A 349 -21.35 -2.85 17.15
CA ALA A 349 -22.06 -3.29 18.35
C ALA A 349 -21.33 -4.44 19.05
N SER A 350 -20.81 -5.41 18.29
CA SER A 350 -20.07 -6.55 18.83
C SER A 350 -18.77 -6.11 19.52
N TYR A 351 -18.14 -5.05 19.03
CA TYR A 351 -16.96 -4.44 19.65
C TYR A 351 -17.27 -3.84 21.03
N ARG A 352 -18.51 -3.33 21.23
CA ARG A 352 -18.95 -2.75 22.50
C ARG A 352 -19.42 -3.78 23.54
N LEU A 353 -19.72 -5.01 23.10
CA LEU A 353 -20.39 -6.01 23.93
C LEU A 353 -19.46 -6.99 24.65
N ASN A 354 -18.13 -6.84 24.57
CA ASN A 354 -17.23 -7.72 25.31
C ASN A 354 -16.81 -7.05 26.65
N PRO A 355 -17.57 -7.28 27.76
CA PRO A 355 -17.31 -6.62 29.04
C PRO A 355 -15.98 -7.06 29.69
N GLU A 356 -15.48 -8.25 29.37
CA GLU A 356 -14.20 -8.75 29.88
C GLU A 356 -13.01 -7.99 29.27
N VAL A 357 -13.08 -7.69 27.96
CA VAL A 357 -12.09 -6.87 27.28
C VAL A 357 -12.14 -5.44 27.77
N ALA A 358 -13.34 -4.91 28.04
CA ALA A 358 -13.54 -3.59 28.61
C ALA A 358 -13.01 -3.48 30.05
N ALA A 359 -13.17 -4.51 30.87
CA ALA A 359 -12.64 -4.57 32.23
C ALA A 359 -11.12 -4.69 32.27
N ALA A 360 -10.53 -5.58 31.46
CA ALA A 360 -9.07 -5.74 31.31
C ALA A 360 -8.40 -4.46 30.78
N ALA A 361 -9.11 -3.68 29.98
CA ALA A 361 -8.64 -2.39 29.47
C ALA A 361 -8.60 -1.29 30.51
N GLN A 362 -9.48 -1.32 31.49
CA GLN A 362 -9.49 -0.35 32.61
C GLN A 362 -8.36 -0.64 33.62
N GLU A 363 -7.95 -1.91 33.75
CA GLU A 363 -6.86 -2.32 34.66
C GLU A 363 -5.44 -2.17 34.07
N GLY A 364 -5.28 -2.12 32.75
CA GLY A 364 -4.00 -2.27 32.03
C GLY A 364 -3.37 -1.02 31.40
N GLY A 365 -3.69 0.20 31.82
CA GLY A 365 -2.98 1.42 31.35
C GLY A 365 -3.24 1.86 29.90
N SER A 366 -2.71 3.00 29.50
CA SER A 366 -3.07 3.80 28.30
C SER A 366 -3.02 3.11 26.91
N ALA A 367 -2.30 2.01 26.76
CA ALA A 367 -2.24 1.26 25.49
C ALA A 367 -3.53 0.47 25.19
N VAL A 368 -4.28 0.11 26.21
CA VAL A 368 -5.51 -0.69 26.09
C VAL A 368 -6.75 0.20 25.87
N ARG A 369 -6.68 1.49 26.14
CA ARG A 369 -7.77 2.44 25.85
C ARG A 369 -8.12 2.55 24.36
N LEU A 370 -7.20 2.20 23.46
CA LEU A 370 -7.46 2.12 22.03
C LEU A 370 -8.38 0.96 21.63
N VAL A 371 -8.52 -0.06 22.48
CA VAL A 371 -9.32 -1.26 22.22
C VAL A 371 -10.75 -1.12 22.71
N THR A 372 -11.06 -0.17 23.60
CA THR A 372 -12.36 -0.09 24.30
C THR A 372 -13.40 0.84 23.68
N GLY A 373 -13.29 1.20 22.39
CA GLY A 373 -14.41 1.83 21.66
C GLY A 373 -14.85 3.20 22.16
N MET A 374 -13.92 4.02 22.70
CA MET A 374 -14.20 5.45 22.75
C MET A 374 -14.29 5.97 21.31
N PRO A 375 -15.33 6.75 20.96
CA PRO A 375 -15.32 7.48 19.71
C PRO A 375 -14.04 8.31 19.72
N TRP A 376 -13.13 8.00 18.84
CA TRP A 376 -11.79 8.61 18.75
C TRP A 376 -11.83 10.13 18.52
N GLU A 377 -12.99 10.69 18.16
CA GLU A 377 -13.30 12.12 18.19
C GLU A 377 -13.03 12.76 19.56
N SER A 378 -13.10 11.97 20.66
CA SER A 378 -12.77 12.45 22.00
C SER A 378 -11.27 12.55 22.29
N LEU A 379 -10.41 11.95 21.46
CA LEU A 379 -8.95 12.05 21.60
C LEU A 379 -8.38 13.40 21.12
N GLY A 380 -9.15 14.16 20.35
CA GLY A 380 -8.81 15.53 19.94
C GLY A 380 -8.88 16.55 21.09
N SER A 381 -9.66 16.28 22.11
CA SER A 381 -9.86 17.19 23.25
C SER A 381 -8.85 17.00 24.40
N LEU A 382 -8.05 15.94 24.40
CA LEU A 382 -7.04 15.67 25.43
C LEU A 382 -5.69 16.40 25.23
N LYS A 383 -5.58 17.27 24.22
CA LYS A 383 -4.37 18.08 23.98
C LYS A 383 -4.35 19.45 24.66
N ALA A 384 -5.32 19.77 25.50
CA ALA A 384 -5.43 21.10 26.11
C ALA A 384 -5.07 21.17 27.61
N SER A 385 -4.47 20.14 28.21
CA SER A 385 -3.96 20.24 29.58
C SER A 385 -2.69 19.42 29.75
N ARG A 386 -1.59 20.03 29.31
CA ARG A 386 -0.25 20.04 29.91
C ARG A 386 0.73 20.78 29.03
#